data_914e2b5940ba01342e816be7adb4d438
#
_entry.id   914e2b5940ba01342e816be7adb4d438
#
_cell.length_a   1.000
_cell.length_b   1.000
_cell.length_c   1.000
_cell.angle_alpha   90.00
_cell.angle_beta   90.00
_cell.angle_gamma   90.00
#
_symmetry.space_group_name_H-M   'P 1'
#
loop_
_entity.id
_entity.type
_entity.pdbx_description
1 polymer ?
#
loop_
_entity_poly.entity_id
_entity_poly.type
_entity_poly.pdbx_seq_one_letter_code
_entity_poly.pdbx_strand_id
1 'polypeptide(L)'
;MSTLKSINVIHPSGAVNNIVNDASGNVAVGNNLTVAGTLTASGNSVYGIVQGTAQASTSGTSIDFTSIPSWVKRVTVMFSGVSTSGTSSVLLQAGTSLGIQTSSYLGTVNDGDTAVANQQFSTGFSDNTANAAIVRHGVYELCLLTGNTWACRFQLGFSNAAAVRQGAGSIALSGALDRVRITTVGGTDTFDAGSINIMYE
;
A
#
# COMPACT_ATOMS: atom_id res chain seq x y z
N MET A 1 5.62 -21.00 -47.30
CA MET A 1 5.80 -20.97 -45.83
C MET A 1 4.82 -21.97 -45.22
N SER A 2 5.32 -22.98 -44.53
CA SER A 2 4.45 -23.91 -43.79
C SER A 2 4.09 -23.27 -42.47
N THR A 3 2.86 -22.86 -42.28
CA THR A 3 2.34 -22.40 -41.00
C THR A 3 1.94 -23.61 -40.18
N LEU A 4 2.60 -23.77 -38.99
CA LEU A 4 2.11 -24.75 -38.01
C LEU A 4 0.73 -24.24 -37.51
N LYS A 5 -0.32 -25.02 -37.85
CA LYS A 5 -1.70 -24.65 -37.48
C LYS A 5 -2.09 -25.01 -36.06
N SER A 6 -1.28 -25.80 -35.36
CA SER A 6 -1.53 -26.18 -33.97
C SER A 6 -0.21 -26.64 -33.32
N ILE A 7 0.13 -26.11 -32.17
CA ILE A 7 1.22 -26.62 -31.34
C ILE A 7 0.59 -27.17 -30.05
N ASN A 8 0.58 -28.50 -29.94
CA ASN A 8 0.22 -29.15 -28.69
C ASN A 8 1.52 -29.48 -27.93
N VAL A 9 1.75 -28.85 -26.81
CA VAL A 9 2.86 -29.19 -25.94
C VAL A 9 2.35 -30.14 -24.87
N ILE A 10 2.79 -31.42 -24.98
CA ILE A 10 2.39 -32.49 -24.06
C ILE A 10 3.60 -32.85 -23.21
N HIS A 11 3.39 -32.95 -21.88
CA HIS A 11 4.40 -33.53 -21.01
C HIS A 11 4.67 -34.99 -21.42
N PRO A 12 5.93 -35.47 -21.44
CA PRO A 12 6.27 -36.81 -21.90
C PRO A 12 5.51 -37.97 -21.24
N SER A 13 5.01 -37.75 -20.02
CA SER A 13 4.19 -38.72 -19.26
C SER A 13 2.72 -38.29 -19.11
N GLY A 14 2.26 -37.26 -19.82
CA GLY A 14 0.89 -36.74 -19.72
C GLY A 14 -0.02 -37.22 -20.82
N ALA A 15 -1.25 -37.61 -20.48
CA ALA A 15 -2.28 -38.03 -21.42
C ALA A 15 -3.11 -36.84 -21.98
N VAL A 16 -2.87 -35.62 -21.54
CA VAL A 16 -3.62 -34.41 -21.91
C VAL A 16 -2.68 -33.29 -22.36
N ASN A 17 -3.16 -32.49 -23.30
CA ASN A 17 -2.41 -31.32 -23.77
C ASN A 17 -2.30 -30.29 -22.66
N ASN A 18 -1.08 -29.81 -22.38
CA ASN A 18 -0.84 -28.75 -21.38
C ASN A 18 -1.11 -27.36 -21.94
N ILE A 19 -0.96 -27.16 -23.25
CA ILE A 19 -1.25 -25.92 -23.95
C ILE A 19 -2.05 -26.25 -25.21
N VAL A 20 -3.21 -25.63 -25.38
CA VAL A 20 -4.08 -25.80 -26.53
C VAL A 20 -4.38 -24.41 -27.12
N ASN A 21 -4.14 -24.29 -28.43
CA ASN A 21 -4.63 -23.17 -29.24
C ASN A 21 -5.92 -23.58 -29.94
N ASP A 22 -7.00 -22.84 -29.74
CA ASP A 22 -8.23 -23.05 -30.46
C ASP A 22 -8.22 -22.37 -31.86
N ALA A 23 -9.25 -22.64 -32.65
CA ALA A 23 -9.38 -22.06 -33.99
C ALA A 23 -9.57 -20.54 -34.00
N SER A 24 -9.90 -19.93 -32.85
CA SER A 24 -10.05 -18.48 -32.65
C SER A 24 -8.78 -17.84 -32.15
N GLY A 25 -7.69 -18.62 -31.97
CA GLY A 25 -6.40 -18.12 -31.50
C GLY A 25 -6.29 -17.98 -29.97
N ASN A 26 -7.25 -18.52 -29.21
CA ASN A 26 -7.14 -18.55 -27.75
C ASN A 26 -6.20 -19.67 -27.30
N VAL A 27 -5.46 -19.42 -26.23
CA VAL A 27 -4.56 -20.37 -25.56
C VAL A 27 -5.17 -20.81 -24.25
N ALA A 28 -5.48 -22.11 -24.13
CA ALA A 28 -5.86 -22.69 -22.84
C ALA A 28 -4.69 -23.44 -22.22
N VAL A 29 -4.42 -23.17 -20.93
CA VAL A 29 -3.45 -23.88 -20.09
C VAL A 29 -4.24 -24.77 -19.14
N GLY A 30 -4.09 -26.10 -19.28
CA GLY A 30 -4.89 -27.09 -18.54
C GLY A 30 -4.62 -27.13 -17.02
N ASN A 31 -3.52 -26.53 -16.57
CA ASN A 31 -3.12 -26.44 -15.17
C ASN A 31 -2.59 -25.02 -14.88
N ASN A 32 -1.83 -24.85 -13.81
CA ASN A 32 -1.25 -23.56 -13.44
C ASN A 32 -0.25 -23.08 -14.51
N LEU A 33 -0.38 -21.81 -14.91
CA LEU A 33 0.63 -21.13 -15.71
C LEU A 33 1.65 -20.47 -14.77
N THR A 34 2.92 -20.91 -14.81
CA THR A 34 4.02 -20.25 -14.14
C THR A 34 4.79 -19.43 -15.17
N VAL A 35 4.84 -18.12 -14.99
CA VAL A 35 5.60 -17.20 -15.85
C VAL A 35 6.85 -16.77 -15.08
N ALA A 36 8.05 -17.15 -15.58
CA ALA A 36 9.32 -16.77 -14.97
C ALA A 36 9.71 -15.30 -15.18
N GLY A 37 8.96 -14.57 -16.00
CA GLY A 37 9.14 -13.17 -16.34
C GLY A 37 7.85 -12.37 -16.14
N THR A 38 7.69 -11.31 -16.92
CA THR A 38 6.49 -10.47 -16.89
C THR A 38 5.39 -11.07 -17.77
N LEU A 39 4.19 -11.25 -17.21
CA LEU A 39 2.99 -11.50 -17.97
C LEU A 39 2.40 -10.16 -18.45
N THR A 40 2.13 -10.05 -19.76
CA THR A 40 1.47 -8.87 -20.33
C THR A 40 0.11 -9.23 -20.90
N ALA A 41 -0.89 -8.39 -20.70
CA ALA A 41 -2.19 -8.48 -21.32
C ALA A 41 -2.47 -7.19 -22.10
N SER A 42 -2.78 -7.32 -23.41
CA SER A 42 -3.01 -6.16 -24.30
C SER A 42 -1.86 -5.12 -24.27
N GLY A 43 -0.62 -5.62 -24.19
CA GLY A 43 0.58 -4.78 -24.11
C GLY A 43 0.89 -4.21 -22.72
N ASN A 44 0.05 -4.45 -21.72
CA ASN A 44 0.29 -4.02 -20.34
C ASN A 44 0.78 -5.19 -19.49
N SER A 45 1.72 -4.91 -18.58
CA SER A 45 2.14 -5.89 -17.57
C SER A 45 1.02 -6.18 -16.59
N VAL A 46 0.81 -7.47 -16.29
CA VAL A 46 -0.16 -7.92 -15.30
C VAL A 46 0.58 -8.20 -14.00
N TYR A 47 0.30 -7.41 -12.99
CA TYR A 47 0.83 -7.59 -11.65
C TYR A 47 -0.29 -8.08 -10.73
N GLY A 48 0.02 -9.06 -9.90
CA GLY A 48 -0.88 -9.49 -8.84
C GLY A 48 -0.84 -8.53 -7.63
N ILE A 49 -1.81 -8.70 -6.75
CA ILE A 49 -1.76 -8.08 -5.43
C ILE A 49 -0.65 -8.77 -4.62
N VAL A 50 0.27 -7.98 -4.08
CA VAL A 50 1.36 -8.47 -3.22
C VAL A 50 1.11 -7.99 -1.80
N GLN A 51 1.07 -8.93 -0.86
CA GLN A 51 0.99 -8.63 0.56
C GLN A 51 2.40 -8.63 1.16
N GLY A 52 2.71 -7.60 1.94
CA GLY A 52 3.95 -7.51 2.72
C GLY A 52 3.95 -8.44 3.93
N THR A 53 5.03 -8.43 4.67
CA THR A 53 5.10 -9.09 5.98
C THR A 53 4.67 -8.13 7.06
N ALA A 54 3.70 -8.54 7.88
CA ALA A 54 3.23 -7.72 8.99
C ALA A 54 4.36 -7.44 9.99
N GLN A 55 4.47 -6.19 10.41
CA GLN A 55 5.42 -5.74 11.43
C GLN A 55 4.67 -5.44 12.72
N ALA A 56 5.21 -5.91 13.85
CA ALA A 56 4.70 -5.53 15.17
C ALA A 56 4.95 -4.04 15.43
N SER A 57 3.94 -3.34 15.91
CA SER A 57 4.04 -1.94 16.36
C SER A 57 4.15 -1.87 17.89
N THR A 58 5.13 -2.57 18.46
CA THR A 58 5.33 -2.70 19.91
C THR A 58 6.61 -2.07 20.41
N SER A 59 7.35 -1.38 19.55
CA SER A 59 8.59 -0.68 19.88
C SER A 59 9.02 0.25 18.75
N GLY A 60 10.00 1.13 19.04
CA GLY A 60 10.55 2.07 18.07
C GLY A 60 9.67 3.28 17.82
N THR A 61 10.23 4.29 17.19
CA THR A 61 9.55 5.56 16.87
C THR A 61 9.05 5.62 15.42
N SER A 62 9.38 4.60 14.61
CA SER A 62 8.89 4.45 13.24
C SER A 62 8.80 3.00 12.83
N ILE A 63 7.92 2.71 11.87
CA ILE A 63 7.78 1.43 11.20
C ILE A 63 7.88 1.70 9.70
N ASP A 64 8.86 1.06 9.06
CA ASP A 64 9.21 1.30 7.66
C ASP A 64 8.92 0.06 6.81
N PHE A 65 8.27 0.27 5.69
CA PHE A 65 8.19 -0.69 4.60
C PHE A 65 8.95 -0.12 3.41
N THR A 66 10.00 -0.81 3.00
CA THR A 66 10.95 -0.37 1.97
C THR A 66 10.97 -1.33 0.78
N SER A 67 11.63 -0.92 -0.30
CA SER A 67 11.77 -1.73 -1.51
C SER A 67 10.43 -2.02 -2.19
N ILE A 68 9.51 -1.04 -2.13
CA ILE A 68 8.26 -1.10 -2.90
C ILE A 68 8.62 -0.97 -4.39
N PRO A 69 8.26 -1.95 -5.24
CA PRO A 69 8.66 -1.95 -6.64
C PRO A 69 8.10 -0.75 -7.41
N SER A 70 8.86 -0.21 -8.36
CA SER A 70 8.49 0.98 -9.15
C SER A 70 7.26 0.80 -10.05
N TRP A 71 6.83 -0.43 -10.30
CA TRP A 71 5.62 -0.72 -11.06
C TRP A 71 4.33 -0.52 -10.26
N VAL A 72 4.42 -0.42 -8.93
CA VAL A 72 3.26 -0.30 -8.03
C VAL A 72 2.48 0.98 -8.33
N LYS A 73 1.16 0.86 -8.35
CA LYS A 73 0.21 1.95 -8.61
C LYS A 73 -0.69 2.23 -7.40
N ARG A 74 -0.82 1.28 -6.49
CA ARG A 74 -1.57 1.44 -5.24
C ARG A 74 -0.84 0.76 -4.09
N VAL A 75 -0.79 1.44 -2.94
CA VAL A 75 -0.29 0.90 -1.68
C VAL A 75 -1.37 1.09 -0.63
N THR A 76 -1.75 0.00 0.02
CA THR A 76 -2.66 0.00 1.17
C THR A 76 -1.87 -0.32 2.42
N VAL A 77 -1.89 0.56 3.41
CA VAL A 77 -1.27 0.37 4.73
C VAL A 77 -2.36 0.08 5.73
N MET A 78 -2.29 -1.07 6.39
CA MET A 78 -3.34 -1.62 7.25
C MET A 78 -2.88 -1.60 8.70
N PHE A 79 -3.76 -1.12 9.58
CA PHE A 79 -3.55 -0.97 11.02
C PHE A 79 -4.45 -1.92 11.79
N SER A 80 -3.89 -2.61 12.78
CA SER A 80 -4.64 -3.42 13.73
C SER A 80 -4.13 -3.23 15.15
N GLY A 81 -4.91 -2.50 15.97
CA GLY A 81 -4.61 -2.29 17.38
C GLY A 81 -3.41 -1.37 17.66
N VAL A 82 -3.10 -0.45 16.77
CA VAL A 82 -1.88 0.40 16.85
C VAL A 82 -2.05 1.52 17.84
N SER A 83 -1.14 1.60 18.82
CA SER A 83 -1.05 2.70 19.78
C SER A 83 0.38 3.20 19.94
N THR A 84 0.54 4.33 20.65
CA THR A 84 1.82 4.98 20.92
C THR A 84 1.90 5.44 22.37
N SER A 85 3.10 5.53 22.91
CA SER A 85 3.40 5.93 24.30
C SER A 85 3.14 7.40 24.59
N GLY A 86 3.06 8.27 23.58
CA GLY A 86 2.94 9.70 23.72
C GLY A 86 1.71 10.29 23.05
N THR A 87 1.59 11.61 23.08
CA THR A 87 0.43 12.34 22.59
C THR A 87 0.59 12.92 21.20
N SER A 88 1.67 12.58 20.49
CA SER A 88 1.90 13.06 19.13
C SER A 88 1.07 12.24 18.16
N SER A 89 0.34 12.90 17.25
CA SER A 89 -0.51 12.24 16.25
C SER A 89 0.29 11.30 15.35
N VAL A 90 -0.27 10.15 15.04
CA VAL A 90 0.32 9.21 14.09
C VAL A 90 0.16 9.74 12.66
N LEU A 91 1.17 9.55 11.84
CA LEU A 91 1.14 9.93 10.42
C LEU A 91 1.80 8.88 9.52
N LEU A 92 1.35 8.87 8.28
CA LEU A 92 1.95 8.13 7.18
C LEU A 92 2.79 9.10 6.33
N GLN A 93 4.03 8.70 6.05
CA GLN A 93 4.93 9.37 5.12
C GLN A 93 5.29 8.44 3.97
N ALA A 94 5.46 9.04 2.79
CA ALA A 94 5.95 8.36 1.59
C ALA A 94 7.38 8.81 1.29
N GLY A 95 8.12 8.00 0.55
CA GLY A 95 9.50 8.32 0.19
C GLY A 95 9.99 7.60 -1.05
N THR A 96 11.16 8.02 -1.49
CA THR A 96 11.90 7.42 -2.60
C THR A 96 13.07 6.59 -2.07
N SER A 97 13.85 5.96 -2.95
CA SER A 97 15.10 5.28 -2.57
C SER A 97 16.12 6.22 -1.89
N LEU A 98 15.97 7.55 -2.05
CA LEU A 98 16.83 8.55 -1.40
C LEU A 98 16.40 8.88 0.03
N GLY A 99 15.19 8.51 0.46
CA GLY A 99 14.68 8.74 1.82
C GLY A 99 13.21 9.09 1.87
N ILE A 100 12.75 9.34 3.09
CA ILE A 100 11.38 9.75 3.38
C ILE A 100 11.19 11.23 3.06
N GLN A 101 10.06 11.56 2.41
CA GLN A 101 9.62 12.94 2.23
C GLN A 101 8.94 13.41 3.52
N THR A 102 9.43 14.49 4.12
CA THR A 102 8.94 15.00 5.42
C THR A 102 8.24 16.36 5.30
N SER A 103 7.95 16.81 4.07
CA SER A 103 7.29 18.10 3.81
C SER A 103 6.47 18.05 2.52
N SER A 104 5.74 19.12 2.24
CA SER A 104 4.95 19.31 1.01
C SER A 104 3.77 18.37 0.86
N TYR A 105 3.25 17.81 1.95
CA TYR A 105 1.98 17.12 1.97
C TYR A 105 0.84 18.12 1.88
N LEU A 106 -0.15 17.80 1.06
CA LEU A 106 -1.35 18.63 0.85
C LEU A 106 -2.58 17.82 1.23
N GLY A 107 -3.56 18.45 1.85
CA GLY A 107 -4.82 17.80 2.21
C GLY A 107 -5.25 18.09 3.63
N THR A 108 -6.26 17.35 4.08
CA THR A 108 -6.87 17.58 5.39
C THR A 108 -7.41 16.30 6.01
N VAL A 109 -7.53 16.31 7.32
CA VAL A 109 -8.21 15.29 8.13
C VAL A 109 -9.42 15.90 8.83
N ASN A 110 -10.49 15.13 8.91
CA ASN A 110 -11.66 15.39 9.73
C ASN A 110 -11.64 14.44 10.92
N ASP A 111 -11.91 14.95 12.10
CA ASP A 111 -11.93 14.15 13.33
C ASP A 111 -13.30 13.59 13.71
N GLY A 112 -14.31 13.81 12.86
CA GLY A 112 -15.66 13.29 13.09
C GLY A 112 -16.40 13.98 14.24
N ASP A 113 -15.75 14.88 14.96
CA ASP A 113 -16.35 15.72 15.99
C ASP A 113 -16.63 17.13 15.42
N THR A 114 -17.82 17.65 15.62
CA THR A 114 -18.24 18.96 15.14
C THR A 114 -17.53 20.12 15.83
N ALA A 115 -16.80 19.86 16.90
CA ALA A 115 -16.12 20.87 17.72
C ALA A 115 -14.67 21.11 17.32
N VAL A 116 -14.05 20.24 16.53
CA VAL A 116 -12.64 20.36 16.13
C VAL A 116 -12.53 20.74 14.67
N ALA A 117 -11.79 21.80 14.40
CA ALA A 117 -11.52 22.26 13.04
C ALA A 117 -10.70 21.22 12.24
N ASN A 118 -11.05 21.04 10.98
CA ASN A 118 -10.22 20.25 10.05
C ASN A 118 -8.78 20.72 10.09
N GLN A 119 -7.83 19.79 10.13
CA GLN A 119 -6.40 20.08 10.16
C GLN A 119 -5.78 19.81 8.80
N GLN A 120 -4.89 20.70 8.37
CA GLN A 120 -4.14 20.53 7.13
C GLN A 120 -2.87 19.70 7.35
N PHE A 121 -2.52 18.91 6.36
CA PHE A 121 -1.26 18.17 6.34
C PHE A 121 -0.10 19.07 5.92
N SER A 122 1.09 18.77 6.47
CA SER A 122 2.32 19.42 6.04
C SER A 122 3.51 18.47 6.03
N THR A 123 3.57 17.55 6.96
CA THR A 123 4.72 16.65 7.19
C THR A 123 4.41 15.18 6.92
N GLY A 124 3.15 14.83 6.67
CA GLY A 124 2.64 13.49 6.42
C GLY A 124 1.11 13.48 6.49
N PHE A 125 0.49 12.38 6.11
CA PHE A 125 -0.96 12.17 6.24
C PHE A 125 -1.28 11.76 7.68
N SER A 126 -1.65 12.72 8.52
CA SER A 126 -1.83 12.54 9.96
C SER A 126 -3.28 12.25 10.34
N ASP A 127 -3.49 11.43 11.37
CA ASP A 127 -4.79 11.21 12.00
C ASP A 127 -5.23 12.36 12.91
N ASN A 128 -4.37 13.34 13.14
CA ASN A 128 -4.60 14.49 14.01
C ASN A 128 -5.15 14.12 15.40
N THR A 129 -4.67 13.03 15.98
CA THR A 129 -5.14 12.57 17.29
C THR A 129 -4.01 12.59 18.31
N ALA A 130 -4.05 13.58 19.19
CA ALA A 130 -3.05 13.83 20.21
C ALA A 130 -3.42 13.11 21.53
N ASN A 131 -3.45 11.77 21.52
CA ASN A 131 -3.80 10.98 22.69
C ASN A 131 -3.06 9.61 22.66
N ALA A 132 -2.22 9.37 23.66
CA ALA A 132 -1.44 8.15 23.82
C ALA A 132 -2.29 6.87 23.94
N ALA A 133 -3.46 6.98 24.57
CA ALA A 133 -4.31 5.81 24.83
C ALA A 133 -5.09 5.33 23.60
N ILE A 134 -5.04 6.03 22.47
CA ILE A 134 -5.84 5.67 21.29
C ILE A 134 -5.33 4.41 20.61
N VAL A 135 -6.25 3.48 20.40
CA VAL A 135 -6.01 2.21 19.69
C VAL A 135 -6.63 2.28 18.29
N ARG A 136 -5.78 2.31 17.27
CA ARG A 136 -6.13 2.59 15.86
C ARG A 136 -6.32 1.30 15.06
N HIS A 137 -7.39 1.27 14.26
CA HIS A 137 -7.69 0.22 13.29
C HIS A 137 -8.13 0.88 11.98
N GLY A 138 -7.76 0.31 10.85
CA GLY A 138 -8.20 0.82 9.55
C GLY A 138 -7.09 0.85 8.52
N VAL A 139 -7.24 1.74 7.54
CA VAL A 139 -6.34 1.76 6.38
C VAL A 139 -5.98 3.17 5.93
N TYR A 140 -4.76 3.29 5.40
CA TYR A 140 -4.36 4.35 4.47
C TYR A 140 -4.22 3.74 3.08
N GLU A 141 -4.68 4.44 2.05
CA GLU A 141 -4.57 4.02 0.66
C GLU A 141 -3.90 5.14 -0.14
N LEU A 142 -2.77 4.81 -0.78
CA LEU A 142 -2.02 5.67 -1.68
C LEU A 142 -2.24 5.19 -3.11
N CYS A 143 -2.73 6.06 -3.99
CA CYS A 143 -2.93 5.78 -5.41
C CYS A 143 -2.05 6.70 -6.26
N LEU A 144 -1.31 6.11 -7.19
CA LEU A 144 -0.52 6.89 -8.15
C LEU A 144 -1.44 7.62 -9.12
N LEU A 145 -1.40 8.96 -9.08
CA LEU A 145 -2.18 9.80 -9.98
C LEU A 145 -1.48 9.95 -11.34
N THR A 146 -0.26 10.45 -11.34
CA THR A 146 0.56 10.65 -12.54
C THR A 146 2.01 10.93 -12.14
N GLY A 147 2.98 10.51 -12.95
CA GLY A 147 4.40 10.70 -12.66
C GLY A 147 4.78 10.14 -11.30
N ASN A 148 5.13 11.01 -10.36
CA ASN A 148 5.44 10.65 -8.98
C ASN A 148 4.46 11.29 -7.97
N THR A 149 3.29 11.74 -8.43
CA THR A 149 2.25 12.33 -7.58
C THR A 149 1.29 11.25 -7.11
N TRP A 150 1.15 11.14 -5.80
CA TRP A 150 0.30 10.16 -5.14
C TRP A 150 -0.85 10.86 -4.41
N ALA A 151 -2.06 10.40 -4.67
CA ALA A 151 -3.25 10.74 -3.88
C ALA A 151 -3.37 9.76 -2.71
N CYS A 152 -3.73 10.27 -1.54
CA CYS A 152 -3.96 9.47 -0.35
C CYS A 152 -5.37 9.70 0.17
N ARG A 153 -6.00 8.63 0.63
CA ARG A 153 -7.16 8.66 1.50
C ARG A 153 -6.95 7.71 2.67
N PHE A 154 -7.60 7.98 3.80
CA PHE A 154 -7.57 7.04 4.93
C PHE A 154 -8.83 7.12 5.75
N GLN A 155 -9.10 6.03 6.46
CA GLN A 155 -10.09 5.94 7.52
C GLN A 155 -9.55 5.07 8.65
N LEU A 156 -9.54 5.63 9.85
CA LEU A 156 -9.13 4.95 11.08
C LEU A 156 -10.27 4.99 12.08
N GLY A 157 -10.66 3.83 12.59
CA GLY A 157 -11.55 3.69 13.75
C GLY A 157 -10.74 3.52 15.03
N PHE A 158 -11.23 4.08 16.12
CA PHE A 158 -10.62 3.96 17.44
C PHE A 158 -11.44 3.02 18.30
N SER A 159 -10.89 1.83 18.60
CA SER A 159 -11.65 0.78 19.30
C SER A 159 -11.94 1.10 20.76
N ASN A 160 -11.23 2.06 21.34
CA ASN A 160 -11.36 2.47 22.73
C ASN A 160 -11.86 3.91 22.93
N ALA A 161 -12.30 4.59 21.85
CA ALA A 161 -12.73 5.98 21.92
C ALA A 161 -13.98 6.30 21.05
N ALA A 162 -14.70 5.33 20.54
CA ALA A 162 -15.93 5.50 19.73
C ALA A 162 -15.85 6.63 18.69
N ALA A 163 -14.69 6.77 18.03
CA ALA A 163 -14.40 7.83 17.08
C ALA A 163 -13.81 7.27 15.78
N VAL A 164 -13.99 8.03 14.71
CA VAL A 164 -13.41 7.75 13.39
C VAL A 164 -12.65 8.97 12.91
N ARG A 165 -11.47 8.75 12.34
CA ARG A 165 -10.71 9.77 11.61
C ARG A 165 -10.70 9.42 10.13
N GLN A 166 -10.96 10.41 9.30
CA GLN A 166 -10.88 10.27 7.85
C GLN A 166 -10.18 11.47 7.23
N GLY A 167 -9.38 11.21 6.22
CA GLY A 167 -8.66 12.28 5.56
C GLY A 167 -8.32 11.94 4.13
N ALA A 168 -7.98 12.98 3.39
CA ALA A 168 -7.53 12.86 2.01
C ALA A 168 -6.51 13.94 1.66
N GLY A 169 -5.62 13.60 0.73
CA GLY A 169 -4.60 14.53 0.31
C GLY A 169 -3.74 14.01 -0.82
N SER A 170 -2.62 14.67 -1.03
CA SER A 170 -1.65 14.25 -2.05
C SER A 170 -0.22 14.63 -1.67
N ILE A 171 0.72 13.98 -2.34
CA ILE A 171 2.16 14.27 -2.25
C ILE A 171 2.80 14.07 -3.62
N ALA A 172 3.65 14.99 -4.05
CA ALA A 172 4.52 14.83 -5.19
C ALA A 172 5.93 14.47 -4.70
N LEU A 173 6.37 13.26 -5.02
CA LEU A 173 7.70 12.77 -4.68
C LEU A 173 8.73 13.18 -5.74
N SER A 174 10.00 13.26 -5.35
CA SER A 174 11.11 13.56 -6.27
C SER A 174 11.46 12.41 -7.23
N GLY A 175 10.92 11.21 -7.00
CA GLY A 175 11.15 10.00 -7.78
C GLY A 175 10.08 8.94 -7.51
N ALA A 176 10.27 7.74 -8.05
CA ALA A 176 9.37 6.64 -7.81
C ALA A 176 9.24 6.34 -6.31
N LEU A 177 8.02 6.03 -5.88
CA LEU A 177 7.77 5.58 -4.50
C LEU A 177 8.51 4.26 -4.28
N ASP A 178 9.31 4.22 -3.22
CA ASP A 178 10.10 3.06 -2.81
C ASP A 178 9.75 2.61 -1.39
N ARG A 179 9.23 3.53 -0.58
CA ARG A 179 8.96 3.26 0.83
C ARG A 179 7.81 4.06 1.40
N VAL A 180 7.22 3.52 2.44
CA VAL A 180 6.32 4.22 3.34
C VAL A 180 6.81 4.07 4.77
N ARG A 181 6.62 5.12 5.57
CA ARG A 181 6.94 5.18 6.99
C ARG A 181 5.70 5.53 7.77
N ILE A 182 5.47 4.82 8.85
CA ILE A 182 4.51 5.18 9.87
C ILE A 182 5.30 5.68 11.08
N THR A 183 4.97 6.88 11.56
CA THR A 183 5.64 7.51 12.70
C THR A 183 4.67 8.48 13.39
N THR A 184 5.16 9.32 14.29
CA THR A 184 4.37 10.39 14.90
C THR A 184 4.85 11.76 14.42
N VAL A 185 4.01 12.77 14.52
CA VAL A 185 4.35 14.17 14.13
C VAL A 185 5.58 14.66 14.86
N GLY A 186 5.73 14.34 16.15
CA GLY A 186 6.92 14.67 16.93
C GLY A 186 8.13 13.78 16.66
N GLY A 187 7.93 12.60 16.07
CA GLY A 187 9.00 11.65 15.73
C GLY A 187 9.66 10.95 16.93
N THR A 188 9.17 11.17 18.15
CA THR A 188 9.79 10.70 19.40
C THR A 188 8.94 9.70 20.18
N ASP A 189 7.62 9.68 19.98
CA ASP A 189 6.75 8.74 20.66
C ASP A 189 7.01 7.32 20.12
N THR A 190 7.09 6.35 21.02
CA THR A 190 7.30 4.95 20.65
C THR A 190 5.97 4.24 20.41
N PHE A 191 5.94 3.36 19.45
CA PHE A 191 4.86 2.39 19.29
C PHE A 191 4.89 1.42 20.46
N ASP A 192 3.73 1.02 20.98
CA ASP A 192 3.62 0.17 22.18
C ASP A 192 2.59 -0.98 22.04
N ALA A 193 1.75 -0.98 20.98
CA ALA A 193 0.82 -2.08 20.71
C ALA A 193 0.45 -2.18 19.23
N GLY A 194 -0.02 -3.37 18.86
CA GLY A 194 -0.62 -3.64 17.56
C GLY A 194 0.33 -4.15 16.49
N SER A 195 -0.13 -4.09 15.25
CA SER A 195 0.63 -4.48 14.08
C SER A 195 0.20 -3.68 12.85
N ILE A 196 1.13 -3.53 11.91
CA ILE A 196 0.93 -2.84 10.64
C ILE A 196 1.40 -3.74 9.51
N ASN A 197 0.67 -3.78 8.41
CA ASN A 197 1.11 -4.42 7.18
C ASN A 197 0.83 -3.54 5.98
N ILE A 198 1.46 -3.85 4.85
CA ILE A 198 1.15 -3.25 3.56
C ILE A 198 0.68 -4.29 2.55
N MET A 199 -0.09 -3.82 1.60
CA MET A 199 -0.45 -4.53 0.39
C MET A 199 -0.26 -3.57 -0.78
N TYR A 200 0.21 -4.07 -1.91
CA TYR A 200 0.40 -3.21 -3.08
C TYR A 200 0.15 -3.93 -4.40
N GLU A 201 -0.22 -3.18 -5.42
CA GLU A 201 -0.53 -3.64 -6.77
C GLU A 201 -0.24 -2.56 -7.83
#